data_7064f9f21c33014fc57b49f19b7d7364
#
_entry.id   7064f9f21c33014fc57b49f19b7d7364
#
_cell.length_a   1.000
_cell.length_b   1.000
_cell.length_c   1.000
_cell.angle_alpha   90.00
_cell.angle_beta   90.00
_cell.angle_gamma   90.00
#
_symmetry.space_group_name_H-M   'P 1'
#
loop_
_entity.id
_entity.type
_entity.pdbx_description
1 polymer ?
#
loop_
_entity_poly.entity_id
_entity_poly.type
_entity_poly.pdbx_seq_one_letter_code
_entity_poly.pdbx_strand_id
1 'polypeptide(L)'
;MLQTVLKGHPAAVDYVQTLARVSQVFDDVVDGDKPVTKSEMTRAVWDSLVAIPMNPFFREHIGTLAPMTQAFVQDWMDANVLEQGSDEDKNIAFVLRDNLYSIVIHMTHIIGGYEWATSWSPEIRRHIHEDSLIEYKEGLT
;
A
#
# COMPACT_ATOMS: atom_id res chain seq x y z
N MET A 1 8.60 7.98 9.40
CA MET A 1 9.42 7.09 8.54
C MET A 1 9.40 7.52 7.07
N LEU A 2 8.26 7.77 6.45
CA LEU A 2 8.19 8.16 5.03
C LEU A 2 9.04 9.40 4.70
N GLN A 3 8.96 10.42 5.53
CA GLN A 3 9.77 11.64 5.33
C GLN A 3 11.26 11.32 5.27
N THR A 4 11.72 10.39 6.10
CA THR A 4 13.13 10.00 6.16
C THR A 4 13.53 9.19 4.92
N VAL A 5 12.82 8.10 4.62
CA VAL A 5 13.22 7.19 3.54
C VAL A 5 13.07 7.82 2.16
N LEU A 6 12.12 8.72 1.99
CA LEU A 6 11.90 9.47 0.75
C LEU A 6 12.61 10.83 0.75
N LYS A 7 13.47 11.07 1.75
CA LYS A 7 14.32 12.25 1.87
C LYS A 7 13.53 13.57 1.75
N GLY A 8 12.33 13.58 2.33
CA GLY A 8 11.47 14.75 2.34
C GLY A 8 10.91 15.16 0.98
N HIS A 9 10.97 14.30 -0.04
CA HIS A 9 10.45 14.61 -1.38
C HIS A 9 8.92 14.79 -1.32
N PRO A 10 8.39 16.02 -1.47
CA PRO A 10 6.97 16.26 -1.18
C PRO A 10 6.00 15.46 -2.03
N ALA A 11 6.22 15.40 -3.34
CA ALA A 11 5.34 14.69 -4.25
C ALA A 11 5.38 13.16 -4.01
N ALA A 12 6.56 12.61 -3.68
CA ALA A 12 6.69 11.20 -3.37
C ALA A 12 5.96 10.83 -2.08
N VAL A 13 6.14 11.61 -1.03
CA VAL A 13 5.42 11.41 0.25
C VAL A 13 3.91 11.51 0.04
N ASP A 14 3.46 12.54 -0.68
CA ASP A 14 2.04 12.73 -0.99
C ASP A 14 1.46 11.55 -1.77
N TYR A 15 2.20 11.02 -2.75
CA TYR A 15 1.76 9.87 -3.52
C TYR A 15 1.50 8.64 -2.61
N VAL A 16 2.44 8.32 -1.72
CA VAL A 16 2.29 7.18 -0.81
C VAL A 16 1.10 7.39 0.13
N GLN A 17 0.98 8.57 0.71
CA GLN A 17 -0.12 8.87 1.63
C GLN A 17 -1.47 8.81 0.93
N THR A 18 -1.56 9.30 -0.30
CA THR A 18 -2.78 9.24 -1.10
C THR A 18 -3.14 7.80 -1.44
N LEU A 19 -2.17 7.00 -1.88
CA LEU A 19 -2.40 5.59 -2.20
C LEU A 19 -2.81 4.79 -0.96
N ALA A 20 -2.19 5.04 0.18
CA ALA A 20 -2.56 4.40 1.45
C ALA A 20 -4.00 4.74 1.85
N ARG A 21 -4.39 6.00 1.71
CA ARG A 21 -5.74 6.47 2.03
C ARG A 21 -6.80 5.82 1.13
N VAL A 22 -6.54 5.76 -0.18
CA VAL A 22 -7.43 5.08 -1.15
C VAL A 22 -7.56 3.61 -0.81
N SER A 23 -6.44 2.94 -0.55
CA SER A 23 -6.42 1.52 -0.20
C SER A 23 -7.25 1.23 1.04
N GLN A 24 -7.17 2.08 2.06
CA GLN A 24 -7.94 1.92 3.30
C GLN A 24 -9.45 2.02 3.05
N VAL A 25 -9.89 2.96 2.20
CA VAL A 25 -11.31 3.10 1.87
C VAL A 25 -11.83 1.87 1.16
N PHE A 26 -11.12 1.36 0.16
CA PHE A 26 -11.53 0.17 -0.58
C PHE A 26 -11.52 -1.08 0.32
N ASP A 27 -10.56 -1.18 1.22
CA ASP A 27 -10.50 -2.27 2.18
C ASP A 27 -11.72 -2.25 3.13
N ASP A 28 -12.06 -1.08 3.65
CA ASP A 28 -13.24 -0.91 4.50
C ASP A 28 -14.54 -1.27 3.78
N VAL A 29 -14.66 -0.96 2.48
CA VAL A 29 -15.82 -1.33 1.67
C VAL A 29 -15.92 -2.85 1.52
N VAL A 30 -14.80 -3.51 1.22
CA VAL A 30 -14.79 -4.97 0.96
C VAL A 30 -15.01 -5.76 2.25
N ASP A 31 -14.31 -5.39 3.32
CA ASP A 31 -14.42 -6.10 4.61
C ASP A 31 -15.73 -5.82 5.33
N GLY A 32 -16.32 -4.65 5.11
CA GLY A 32 -17.54 -4.26 5.78
C GLY A 32 -17.40 -4.00 7.28
N ASP A 33 -16.15 -3.95 7.79
CA ASP A 33 -15.87 -3.76 9.21
C ASP A 33 -16.24 -2.36 9.70
N LYS A 34 -16.08 -1.39 8.83
CA LYS A 34 -16.31 0.02 9.14
C LYS A 34 -17.15 0.65 8.04
N PRO A 35 -18.24 1.37 8.41
CA PRO A 35 -19.02 2.10 7.41
C PRO A 35 -18.16 3.15 6.70
N VAL A 36 -18.24 3.17 5.37
CA VAL A 36 -17.60 4.20 4.55
C VAL A 36 -18.58 5.31 4.29
N THR A 37 -18.23 6.53 4.69
CA THR A 37 -19.08 7.69 4.49
C THR A 37 -19.08 8.10 3.02
N LYS A 38 -20.11 8.85 2.62
CA LYS A 38 -20.19 9.44 1.29
C LYS A 38 -18.99 10.34 1.00
N SER A 39 -18.54 11.11 2.00
CA SER A 39 -17.37 11.98 1.90
C SER A 39 -16.08 11.18 1.66
N GLU A 40 -15.88 10.09 2.40
CA GLU A 40 -14.71 9.22 2.22
C GLU A 40 -14.69 8.59 0.83
N MET A 41 -15.83 8.10 0.35
CA MET A 41 -15.95 7.52 -0.99
C MET A 41 -15.67 8.57 -2.07
N THR A 42 -16.24 9.77 -1.93
CA THR A 42 -16.02 10.86 -2.86
C THR A 42 -14.55 11.23 -2.93
N ARG A 43 -13.87 11.30 -1.77
CA ARG A 43 -12.45 11.56 -1.73
C ARG A 43 -11.63 10.44 -2.38
N ALA A 44 -12.02 9.17 -2.20
CA ALA A 44 -11.37 8.05 -2.85
C ALA A 44 -11.48 8.10 -4.37
N VAL A 45 -12.63 8.51 -4.88
CA VAL A 45 -12.83 8.74 -6.32
C VAL A 45 -11.88 9.83 -6.83
N TRP A 46 -11.84 10.97 -6.14
CA TRP A 46 -10.92 12.06 -6.48
C TRP A 46 -9.46 11.61 -6.44
N ASP A 47 -9.05 10.97 -5.35
CA ASP A 47 -7.67 10.51 -5.18
C ASP A 47 -7.26 9.54 -6.30
N SER A 48 -8.13 8.59 -6.65
CA SER A 48 -7.84 7.58 -7.65
C SER A 48 -7.79 8.13 -9.08
N LEU A 49 -8.71 9.02 -9.44
CA LEU A 49 -8.88 9.48 -10.81
C LEU A 49 -8.19 10.80 -11.11
N VAL A 50 -7.86 11.58 -10.08
CA VAL A 50 -7.26 12.91 -10.26
C VAL A 50 -5.94 13.03 -9.51
N ALA A 51 -5.93 12.89 -8.18
CA ALA A 51 -4.73 13.19 -7.39
C ALA A 51 -3.55 12.27 -7.73
N ILE A 52 -3.76 10.96 -7.85
CA ILE A 52 -2.69 10.02 -8.20
C ILE A 52 -2.21 10.25 -9.63
N PRO A 53 -3.08 10.24 -10.67
CA PRO A 53 -2.61 10.47 -12.04
C PRO A 53 -1.93 11.81 -12.26
N MET A 54 -2.27 12.83 -11.48
CA MET A 54 -1.68 14.17 -11.60
C MET A 54 -0.47 14.39 -10.69
N ASN A 55 -0.16 13.44 -9.81
CA ASN A 55 0.98 13.56 -8.90
C ASN A 55 2.28 13.64 -9.71
N PRO A 56 3.14 14.65 -9.50
CA PRO A 56 4.36 14.83 -10.30
C PRO A 56 5.34 13.65 -10.21
N PHE A 57 5.48 13.05 -9.04
CA PHE A 57 6.38 11.89 -8.86
C PHE A 57 5.84 10.66 -9.62
N PHE A 58 4.53 10.40 -9.49
CA PHE A 58 3.90 9.31 -10.23
C PHE A 58 4.04 9.50 -11.73
N ARG A 59 3.80 10.72 -12.23
CA ARG A 59 3.89 11.01 -13.67
C ARG A 59 5.32 10.84 -14.19
N GLU A 60 6.30 11.27 -13.45
CA GLU A 60 7.72 11.14 -13.83
C GLU A 60 8.14 9.67 -13.91
N HIS A 61 7.62 8.83 -13.00
CA HIS A 61 8.01 7.43 -12.86
C HIS A 61 6.90 6.45 -13.23
N ILE A 62 5.95 6.87 -14.04
CA ILE A 62 4.77 6.07 -14.40
C ILE A 62 5.14 4.72 -15.01
N GLY A 63 6.25 4.66 -15.75
CA GLY A 63 6.70 3.44 -16.41
C GLY A 63 7.01 2.29 -15.47
N THR A 64 7.32 2.58 -14.21
CA THR A 64 7.56 1.56 -13.17
C THR A 64 6.46 1.55 -12.12
N LEU A 65 5.94 2.71 -11.73
CA LEU A 65 4.92 2.78 -10.69
C LEU A 65 3.56 2.23 -11.13
N ALA A 66 3.18 2.38 -12.39
CA ALA A 66 1.92 1.83 -12.87
C ALA A 66 1.90 0.29 -12.85
N PRO A 67 2.92 -0.42 -13.38
CA PRO A 67 3.00 -1.89 -13.23
C PRO A 67 3.07 -2.35 -11.77
N MET A 68 3.76 -1.62 -10.91
CA MET A 68 3.82 -1.95 -9.49
C MET A 68 2.46 -1.77 -8.81
N THR A 69 1.70 -0.76 -9.22
CA THR A 69 0.33 -0.57 -8.73
C THR A 69 -0.56 -1.73 -9.19
N GLN A 70 -0.39 -2.22 -10.40
CA GLN A 70 -1.12 -3.40 -10.88
C GLN A 70 -0.83 -4.61 -9.98
N ALA A 71 0.44 -4.88 -9.67
CA ALA A 71 0.83 -5.96 -8.78
C ALA A 71 0.25 -5.77 -7.38
N PHE A 72 0.30 -4.56 -6.86
CA PHE A 72 -0.27 -4.20 -5.56
C PHE A 72 -1.77 -4.49 -5.48
N VAL A 73 -2.53 -4.10 -6.50
CA VAL A 73 -3.97 -4.35 -6.55
C VAL A 73 -4.25 -5.85 -6.68
N GLN A 74 -3.47 -6.56 -7.50
CA GLN A 74 -3.63 -8.01 -7.66
C GLN A 74 -3.36 -8.74 -6.33
N ASP A 75 -2.31 -8.35 -5.62
CA ASP A 75 -1.98 -8.92 -4.31
C ASP A 75 -3.13 -8.73 -3.31
N TRP A 76 -3.75 -7.54 -3.33
CA TRP A 76 -4.90 -7.24 -2.46
C TRP A 76 -6.12 -8.10 -2.84
N MET A 77 -6.41 -8.25 -4.13
CA MET A 77 -7.52 -9.12 -4.58
C MET A 77 -7.27 -10.58 -4.18
N ASP A 78 -6.04 -11.04 -4.37
CA ASP A 78 -5.67 -12.42 -4.03
C ASP A 78 -5.74 -12.64 -2.50
N ALA A 79 -5.29 -11.67 -1.70
CA ALA A 79 -5.42 -11.74 -0.25
C ALA A 79 -6.88 -11.91 0.18
N ASN A 80 -7.80 -11.17 -0.43
CA ASN A 80 -9.23 -11.28 -0.13
C ASN A 80 -9.77 -12.69 -0.40
N VAL A 81 -9.31 -13.35 -1.44
CA VAL A 81 -9.68 -14.74 -1.76
C VAL A 81 -9.03 -15.71 -0.78
N LEU A 82 -7.73 -15.57 -0.55
CA LEU A 82 -6.95 -16.49 0.30
C LEU A 82 -7.37 -16.46 1.77
N GLU A 83 -7.89 -15.33 2.24
CA GLU A 83 -8.43 -15.23 3.61
C GLU A 83 -9.55 -16.21 3.90
N GLN A 84 -10.23 -16.71 2.87
CA GLN A 84 -11.33 -17.68 2.99
C GLN A 84 -10.84 -19.13 2.92
N GLY A 85 -9.54 -19.34 2.69
CA GLY A 85 -8.96 -20.66 2.47
C GLY A 85 -8.38 -21.31 3.71
N SER A 86 -7.36 -22.15 3.49
CA SER A 86 -6.65 -22.89 4.55
C SER A 86 -5.86 -21.95 5.47
N ASP A 87 -5.30 -22.52 6.54
CA ASP A 87 -4.39 -21.77 7.42
C ASP A 87 -3.14 -21.29 6.67
N GLU A 88 -2.60 -22.12 5.78
CA GLU A 88 -1.49 -21.69 4.91
C GLU A 88 -1.89 -20.55 3.98
N ASP A 89 -3.07 -20.60 3.38
CA ASP A 89 -3.60 -19.54 2.53
C ASP A 89 -3.70 -18.22 3.31
N LYS A 90 -4.15 -18.28 4.55
CA LYS A 90 -4.25 -17.10 5.42
C LYS A 90 -2.87 -16.51 5.74
N ASN A 91 -1.84 -17.34 5.89
CA ASN A 91 -0.47 -16.88 6.08
C ASN A 91 0.03 -16.13 4.84
N ILE A 92 -0.28 -16.64 3.65
CA ILE A 92 0.06 -15.97 2.38
C ILE A 92 -0.68 -14.64 2.29
N ALA A 93 -1.97 -14.62 2.59
CA ALA A 93 -2.78 -13.40 2.57
C ALA A 93 -2.22 -12.32 3.50
N PHE A 94 -1.74 -12.70 4.68
CA PHE A 94 -1.11 -11.77 5.61
C PHE A 94 0.10 -11.05 4.98
N VAL A 95 0.94 -11.79 4.27
CA VAL A 95 2.11 -11.21 3.59
C VAL A 95 1.70 -10.28 2.46
N LEU A 96 0.66 -10.65 1.71
CA LEU A 96 0.19 -9.86 0.56
C LEU A 96 -0.57 -8.59 0.96
N ARG A 97 -1.23 -8.60 2.11
CA ARG A 97 -2.19 -7.58 2.52
C ARG A 97 -1.60 -6.17 2.55
N ASP A 98 -0.39 -6.04 3.06
CA ASP A 98 0.27 -4.75 3.27
C ASP A 98 1.37 -4.48 2.23
N ASN A 99 1.22 -5.00 1.03
CA ASN A 99 2.25 -4.97 -0.02
C ASN A 99 2.59 -3.57 -0.54
N LEU A 100 2.02 -2.52 0.04
CA LEU A 100 2.42 -1.13 -0.23
C LEU A 100 3.91 -0.91 0.03
N TYR A 101 4.52 -1.69 0.94
CA TYR A 101 5.96 -1.61 1.21
C TYR A 101 6.82 -1.83 -0.04
N SER A 102 6.38 -2.66 -1.00
CA SER A 102 7.14 -2.88 -2.25
C SER A 102 7.22 -1.60 -3.08
N ILE A 103 6.14 -0.84 -3.15
CA ILE A 103 6.10 0.45 -3.84
C ILE A 103 7.01 1.46 -3.12
N VAL A 104 6.92 1.54 -1.80
CA VAL A 104 7.74 2.47 -1.01
C VAL A 104 9.23 2.14 -1.14
N ILE A 105 9.59 0.86 -1.10
CA ILE A 105 10.98 0.42 -1.28
C ILE A 105 11.49 0.81 -2.68
N HIS A 106 10.68 0.61 -3.71
CA HIS A 106 11.03 1.01 -5.07
C HIS A 106 11.27 2.51 -5.17
N MET A 107 10.37 3.31 -4.58
CA MET A 107 10.51 4.77 -4.54
C MET A 107 11.79 5.18 -3.78
N THR A 108 12.12 4.46 -2.72
CA THR A 108 13.34 4.69 -1.95
C THR A 108 14.59 4.42 -2.80
N HIS A 109 14.54 3.42 -3.70
CA HIS A 109 15.60 3.19 -4.69
C HIS A 109 15.72 4.37 -5.67
N ILE A 110 14.61 4.86 -6.17
CA ILE A 110 14.61 5.98 -7.12
C ILE A 110 15.24 7.23 -6.49
N ILE A 111 14.87 7.52 -5.25
CA ILE A 111 15.27 8.77 -4.57
C ILE A 111 16.66 8.66 -3.96
N GLY A 112 16.99 7.54 -3.32
CA GLY A 112 18.21 7.41 -2.51
C GLY A 112 19.25 6.45 -3.07
N GLY A 113 18.90 5.61 -4.05
CA GLY A 113 19.81 4.63 -4.64
C GLY A 113 19.88 3.33 -3.85
N TYR A 114 20.71 2.42 -4.34
CA TYR A 114 20.81 1.03 -3.86
C TYR A 114 21.16 0.92 -2.37
N GLU A 115 22.23 1.57 -1.94
CA GLU A 115 22.70 1.42 -0.55
C GLU A 115 21.68 1.98 0.45
N TRP A 116 21.12 3.14 0.13
CA TRP A 116 20.10 3.78 0.95
C TRP A 116 18.85 2.89 1.08
N ALA A 117 18.31 2.45 -0.05
CA ALA A 117 17.11 1.62 -0.08
C ALA A 117 17.33 0.28 0.62
N THR A 118 18.46 -0.38 0.38
CA THR A 118 18.79 -1.67 1.00
C THR A 118 18.92 -1.55 2.52
N SER A 119 19.49 -0.44 2.99
CA SER A 119 19.63 -0.20 4.44
C SER A 119 18.28 0.00 5.13
N TRP A 120 17.29 0.58 4.44
CA TRP A 120 15.97 0.87 5.01
C TRP A 120 14.91 -0.19 4.75
N SER A 121 15.09 -1.05 3.75
CA SER A 121 14.07 -1.98 3.28
C SER A 121 13.46 -2.87 4.38
N PRO A 122 14.25 -3.54 5.25
CA PRO A 122 13.66 -4.35 6.30
C PRO A 122 12.78 -3.54 7.26
N GLU A 123 13.19 -2.32 7.59
CA GLU A 123 12.44 -1.45 8.49
C GLU A 123 11.14 -0.95 7.86
N ILE A 124 11.17 -0.64 6.56
CA ILE A 124 9.97 -0.27 5.81
C ILE A 124 8.95 -1.40 5.89
N ARG A 125 9.37 -2.64 5.70
CA ARG A 125 8.48 -3.81 5.77
C ARG A 125 7.85 -3.97 7.15
N ARG A 126 8.65 -3.85 8.22
CA ARG A 126 8.14 -3.95 9.59
C ARG A 126 7.16 -2.85 9.93
N HIS A 127 7.43 -1.63 9.47
CA HIS A 127 6.62 -0.46 9.82
C HIS A 127 5.25 -0.48 9.16
N ILE A 128 5.13 -1.02 7.95
CA ILE A 128 3.87 -1.01 7.19
C ILE A 128 2.90 -2.09 7.68
N HIS A 129 3.38 -3.21 8.23
CA HIS A 129 2.50 -4.19 8.85
C HIS A 129 1.88 -3.63 10.14
N GLU A 130 0.55 -3.54 10.17
CA GLU A 130 -0.21 -3.01 11.30
C GLU A 130 -0.41 -4.06 12.38
N ASP A 131 -0.73 -5.30 11.97
CA ASP A 131 -1.04 -6.41 12.86
C ASP A 131 0.09 -7.44 12.87
N SER A 132 0.20 -8.18 13.98
CA SER A 132 0.97 -9.43 13.99
C SER A 132 0.19 -10.50 13.21
N LEU A 133 0.87 -11.56 12.79
CA LEU A 133 0.22 -12.70 12.11
C LEU A 133 -0.90 -13.28 12.96
N ILE A 134 -0.69 -13.40 14.27
CA ILE A 134 -1.67 -13.95 15.20
C ILE A 134 -2.91 -13.05 15.25
N GLU A 135 -2.74 -11.75 15.45
CA GLU A 135 -3.83 -10.78 15.50
C GLU A 135 -4.63 -10.79 14.19
N TYR A 136 -3.93 -10.82 13.06
CA TYR A 136 -4.55 -10.86 11.75
C TYR A 136 -5.43 -12.11 11.58
N LYS A 137 -4.91 -13.29 11.92
CA LYS A 137 -5.65 -14.55 11.80
C LYS A 137 -6.84 -14.62 12.74
N GLU A 138 -6.71 -14.09 13.95
CA GLU A 138 -7.83 -13.99 14.90
C GLU A 138 -8.94 -13.11 14.36
N GLY A 139 -8.62 -12.02 13.69
CA GLY A 139 -9.58 -11.13 13.05
C GLY A 139 -10.37 -11.77 11.91
N LEU A 140 -9.90 -12.87 11.33
CA LEU A 140 -10.58 -13.59 10.25
C LEU A 140 -11.62 -14.60 10.76
N THR A 141 -11.64 -14.89 12.04
CA THR A 141 -12.64 -15.76 12.67
C THR A 141 -13.72 -14.94 13.36
#